data_f38e3753cb21b10bf885817642f5e0ef
#
_entry.id   f38e3753cb21b10bf885817642f5e0ef
#
_cell.length_a   1.000
_cell.length_b   1.000
_cell.length_c   1.000
_cell.angle_alpha   90.00
_cell.angle_beta   90.00
_cell.angle_gamma   90.00
#
_symmetry.space_group_name_H-M   'P 1'
#
loop_
_entity.id
_entity.type
_entity.pdbx_description
1 polymer ?
#
loop_
_entity_poly.entity_id
_entity_poly.type
_entity_poly.pdbx_seq_one_letter_code
_entity_poly.pdbx_strand_id
1 'polypeptide(L)'
;VIRPFLRFIVLCLVGAALAPLSGYFAGLALGKKLVIWFVATLVSAFVDGAKGALTMLALPGLFGAIWGWPLTCVVFPLAALFVRGGTGTPWLFAAIGAIAGAATAHGWIALGLEPLQADIAQYLAAGATGGLGAGIVFGFSLWRIDVIMARPTPVAPPP
;
A
#
# COMPACT_ATOMS: atom_id res chain seq x y z
N VAL A 1 7.46 0.82 27.57
CA VAL A 1 7.65 -0.40 26.72
C VAL A 1 6.39 -0.71 25.91
N ILE A 2 5.17 -0.52 26.44
CA ILE A 2 3.90 -0.89 25.75
C ILE A 2 3.64 -0.01 24.52
N ARG A 3 3.90 1.30 24.57
CA ARG A 3 3.61 2.25 23.47
C ARG A 3 4.37 1.94 22.16
N PRO A 4 5.70 1.70 22.14
CA PRO A 4 6.41 1.39 20.89
C PRO A 4 5.97 0.05 20.29
N PHE A 5 5.65 -0.95 21.12
CA PHE A 5 5.16 -2.24 20.69
C PHE A 5 3.76 -2.11 20.04
N LEU A 6 2.85 -1.39 20.69
CA LEU A 6 1.52 -1.12 20.15
C LEU A 6 1.61 -0.35 18.82
N ARG A 7 2.49 0.68 18.75
CA ARG A 7 2.77 1.40 17.51
C ARG A 7 3.21 0.45 16.40
N PHE A 8 4.14 -0.44 16.66
CA PHE A 8 4.61 -1.40 15.68
C PHE A 8 3.50 -2.34 15.19
N ILE A 9 2.69 -2.91 16.09
CA ILE A 9 1.55 -3.77 15.72
C ILE A 9 0.57 -3.02 14.83
N VAL A 10 0.18 -1.80 15.21
CA VAL A 10 -0.76 -1.00 14.42
C VAL A 10 -0.19 -0.71 13.03
N LEU A 11 1.10 -0.42 12.91
CA LEU A 11 1.76 -0.18 11.63
C LEU A 11 1.81 -1.45 10.76
N CYS A 12 2.03 -2.62 11.36
CA CYS A 12 1.94 -3.90 10.64
C CYS A 12 0.53 -4.16 10.12
N LEU A 13 -0.50 -3.88 10.92
CA LEU A 13 -1.90 -4.03 10.50
C LEU A 13 -2.25 -3.04 9.37
N VAL A 14 -1.80 -1.80 9.46
CA VAL A 14 -1.95 -0.82 8.38
C VAL A 14 -1.24 -1.30 7.11
N GLY A 15 -0.02 -1.81 7.22
CA GLY A 15 0.73 -2.37 6.10
C GLY A 15 -0.02 -3.53 5.43
N ALA A 16 -0.55 -4.46 6.22
CA ALA A 16 -1.33 -5.58 5.71
C ALA A 16 -2.62 -5.12 4.99
N ALA A 17 -3.31 -4.12 5.53
CA ALA A 17 -4.49 -3.54 4.88
C ALA A 17 -4.16 -2.81 3.58
N LEU A 18 -2.95 -2.24 3.45
CA LEU A 18 -2.50 -1.54 2.26
C LEU A 18 -1.99 -2.48 1.15
N ALA A 19 -1.67 -3.75 1.46
CA ALA A 19 -1.21 -4.71 0.47
C ALA A 19 -2.20 -4.85 -0.71
N PRO A 20 -3.52 -4.99 -0.52
CA PRO A 20 -4.48 -5.00 -1.61
C PRO A 20 -4.54 -3.68 -2.39
N LEU A 21 -4.41 -2.55 -1.70
CA LEU A 21 -4.43 -1.24 -2.35
C LEU A 21 -3.18 -1.01 -3.21
N SER A 22 -2.01 -1.49 -2.77
CA SER A 22 -0.78 -1.38 -3.56
C SER A 22 -0.90 -2.13 -4.89
N GLY A 23 -1.55 -3.29 -4.90
CA GLY A 23 -1.82 -3.99 -6.14
C GLY A 23 -2.88 -3.34 -7.01
N TYR A 24 -3.88 -2.72 -6.42
CA TYR A 24 -4.81 -1.91 -7.17
C TYR A 24 -4.07 -0.80 -7.92
N PHE A 25 -3.24 0.00 -7.23
CA PHE A 25 -2.44 1.03 -7.87
C PHE A 25 -1.43 0.47 -8.87
N ALA A 26 -0.83 -0.70 -8.60
CA ALA A 26 0.04 -1.39 -9.55
C ALA A 26 -0.72 -1.81 -10.81
N GLY A 27 -1.91 -2.37 -10.66
CA GLY A 27 -2.80 -2.71 -11.77
C GLY A 27 -3.20 -1.48 -12.59
N LEU A 28 -3.43 -0.36 -11.93
CA LEU A 28 -3.69 0.92 -12.56
C LEU A 28 -2.52 1.37 -13.44
N ALA A 29 -1.29 1.23 -12.97
CA ALA A 29 -0.09 1.64 -13.70
C ALA A 29 0.25 0.71 -14.89
N LEU A 30 -0.04 -0.59 -14.77
CA LEU A 30 0.11 -1.56 -15.86
C LEU A 30 -0.81 -1.29 -17.05
N GLY A 31 -1.81 -0.44 -16.89
CA GLY A 31 -2.81 -0.36 -17.93
C GLY A 31 -3.07 1.02 -18.48
N LYS A 32 -2.67 1.21 -19.73
CA LYS A 32 -3.56 1.84 -20.72
C LYS A 32 -4.99 1.18 -20.71
N LYS A 33 -5.16 0.10 -19.98
CA LYS A 33 -6.41 -0.67 -19.74
C LYS A 33 -7.21 -0.19 -18.53
N LEU A 34 -6.74 0.82 -17.81
CA LEU A 34 -7.39 1.35 -16.61
C LEU A 34 -8.80 1.87 -16.90
N VAL A 35 -8.94 2.62 -17.97
CA VAL A 35 -10.26 3.13 -18.39
C VAL A 35 -11.19 1.96 -18.71
N ILE A 36 -10.69 0.95 -19.41
CA ILE A 36 -11.43 -0.28 -19.73
C ILE A 36 -11.83 -1.01 -18.45
N TRP A 37 -10.92 -1.13 -17.48
CA TRP A 37 -11.18 -1.76 -16.18
C TRP A 37 -12.21 -0.98 -15.36
N PHE A 38 -12.08 0.33 -15.30
CA PHE A 38 -13.02 1.20 -14.60
C PHE A 38 -14.42 1.11 -15.24
N VAL A 39 -14.51 1.18 -16.57
CA VAL A 39 -15.77 1.01 -17.31
C VAL A 39 -16.33 -0.39 -17.08
N ALA A 40 -15.52 -1.44 -17.16
CA ALA A 40 -15.95 -2.82 -16.89
C ALA A 40 -16.47 -2.99 -15.45
N THR A 41 -15.82 -2.37 -14.46
CA THR A 41 -16.26 -2.38 -13.06
C THR A 41 -17.59 -1.66 -12.90
N LEU A 42 -17.76 -0.51 -13.53
CA LEU A 42 -19.05 0.22 -13.55
C LEU A 42 -20.14 -0.60 -14.22
N VAL A 43 -19.89 -1.17 -15.38
CA VAL A 43 -20.85 -2.02 -16.08
C VAL A 43 -21.22 -3.24 -15.24
N SER A 44 -20.25 -3.91 -14.64
CA SER A 44 -20.49 -5.07 -13.77
C SER A 44 -21.28 -4.68 -12.51
N ALA A 45 -21.00 -3.50 -11.94
CA ALA A 45 -21.79 -2.96 -10.83
C ALA A 45 -23.24 -2.65 -11.23
N PHE A 46 -23.46 -2.20 -12.47
CA PHE A 46 -24.80 -1.92 -13.00
C PHE A 46 -25.59 -3.21 -13.31
N VAL A 47 -24.91 -4.24 -13.82
CA VAL A 47 -25.56 -5.50 -14.23
C VAL A 47 -25.78 -6.42 -13.03
N ASP A 48 -24.74 -6.63 -12.23
CA ASP A 48 -24.70 -7.61 -11.14
C ASP A 48 -24.74 -6.96 -9.73
N GLY A 49 -24.91 -5.65 -9.67
CA GLY A 49 -24.93 -4.89 -8.42
C GLY A 49 -23.59 -4.95 -7.67
N ALA A 50 -23.69 -4.85 -6.35
CA ALA A 50 -22.52 -4.86 -5.47
C ALA A 50 -21.63 -6.10 -5.63
N LYS A 51 -22.21 -7.27 -5.96
CA LYS A 51 -21.48 -8.52 -6.16
C LYS A 51 -20.55 -8.43 -7.38
N GLY A 52 -21.01 -7.87 -8.49
CA GLY A 52 -20.18 -7.69 -9.69
C GLY A 52 -19.02 -6.73 -9.43
N ALA A 53 -19.29 -5.58 -8.78
CA ALA A 53 -18.25 -4.63 -8.39
C ALA A 53 -17.21 -5.26 -7.47
N LEU A 54 -17.62 -6.01 -6.45
CA LEU A 54 -16.72 -6.69 -5.52
C LEU A 54 -15.86 -7.75 -6.23
N THR A 55 -16.42 -8.50 -7.17
CA THR A 55 -15.67 -9.49 -7.94
C THR A 55 -14.58 -8.84 -8.78
N MET A 56 -14.90 -7.70 -9.42
CA MET A 56 -13.95 -6.94 -10.22
C MET A 56 -12.84 -6.26 -9.38
N LEU A 57 -13.14 -5.90 -8.15
CA LEU A 57 -12.16 -5.33 -7.21
C LEU A 57 -11.33 -6.39 -6.49
N ALA A 58 -11.87 -7.60 -6.33
CA ALA A 58 -11.18 -8.69 -5.62
C ALA A 58 -9.93 -9.19 -6.34
N LEU A 59 -9.95 -9.28 -7.67
CA LEU A 59 -8.81 -9.74 -8.46
C LEU A 59 -7.56 -8.85 -8.29
N PRO A 60 -7.62 -7.53 -8.49
CA PRO A 60 -6.47 -6.66 -8.23
C PRO A 60 -6.08 -6.64 -6.75
N GLY A 61 -7.06 -6.77 -5.84
CA GLY A 61 -6.80 -6.87 -4.41
C GLY A 61 -6.00 -8.12 -4.05
N LEU A 62 -6.33 -9.27 -4.62
CA LEU A 62 -5.58 -10.51 -4.46
C LEU A 62 -4.17 -10.41 -5.05
N PHE A 63 -4.05 -9.91 -6.28
CA PHE A 63 -2.74 -9.64 -6.87
C PHE A 63 -1.94 -8.70 -5.99
N GLY A 64 -2.53 -7.62 -5.52
CA GLY A 64 -1.87 -6.68 -4.65
C GLY A 64 -1.46 -7.25 -3.31
N ALA A 65 -2.27 -8.11 -2.72
CA ALA A 65 -1.90 -8.79 -1.49
C ALA A 65 -0.69 -9.70 -1.69
N ILE A 66 -0.65 -10.45 -2.80
CA ILE A 66 0.48 -11.36 -3.11
C ILE A 66 1.74 -10.56 -3.47
N TRP A 67 1.62 -9.47 -4.22
CA TRP A 67 2.76 -8.73 -4.77
C TRP A 67 3.24 -7.61 -3.89
N GLY A 68 2.33 -6.95 -3.20
CA GLY A 68 2.61 -5.80 -2.35
C GLY A 68 3.00 -6.14 -0.92
N TRP A 69 2.78 -7.38 -0.43
CA TRP A 69 3.04 -7.73 0.96
C TRP A 69 4.50 -7.53 1.41
N PRO A 70 5.55 -7.82 0.60
CA PRO A 70 6.91 -7.59 1.06
C PRO A 70 7.16 -6.11 1.34
N LEU A 71 6.61 -5.25 0.50
CA LEU A 71 6.72 -3.81 0.65
C LEU A 71 5.94 -3.30 1.87
N THR A 72 4.67 -3.64 1.96
CA THR A 72 3.75 -3.05 2.94
C THR A 72 3.86 -3.69 4.32
N CYS A 73 4.15 -4.99 4.41
CA CYS A 73 4.23 -5.72 5.68
C CYS A 73 5.66 -5.82 6.24
N VAL A 74 6.68 -5.63 5.41
CA VAL A 74 8.08 -5.73 5.84
C VAL A 74 8.79 -4.39 5.73
N VAL A 75 8.90 -3.84 4.53
CA VAL A 75 9.71 -2.63 4.29
C VAL A 75 9.16 -1.43 5.04
N PHE A 76 7.87 -1.17 4.97
CA PHE A 76 7.28 -0.01 5.64
C PHE A 76 7.33 -0.10 7.18
N PRO A 77 6.93 -1.19 7.83
CA PRO A 77 7.07 -1.30 9.28
C PRO A 77 8.50 -1.20 9.77
N LEU A 78 9.46 -1.80 9.03
CA LEU A 78 10.89 -1.68 9.38
C LEU A 78 11.39 -0.24 9.23
N ALA A 79 11.06 0.44 8.12
CA ALA A 79 11.40 1.84 7.94
C ALA A 79 10.79 2.73 9.03
N ALA A 80 9.58 2.43 9.48
CA ALA A 80 8.90 3.16 10.54
C ALA A 80 9.56 3.03 11.93
N LEU A 81 10.46 2.05 12.15
CA LEU A 81 11.25 1.96 13.36
C LEU A 81 12.27 3.11 13.46
N PHE A 82 12.75 3.60 12.31
CA PHE A 82 13.79 4.63 12.23
C PHE A 82 13.22 6.03 11.97
N VAL A 83 11.95 6.13 11.61
CA VAL A 83 11.30 7.40 11.24
C VAL A 83 10.21 7.75 12.25
N ARG A 84 10.26 8.97 12.77
CA ARG A 84 9.15 9.54 13.54
C ARG A 84 8.17 10.26 12.60
N GLY A 85 6.88 10.16 12.90
CA GLY A 85 5.84 10.78 12.10
C GLY A 85 5.91 12.31 12.15
N GLY A 86 6.07 12.92 10.99
CA GLY A 86 6.05 14.38 10.80
C GLY A 86 5.37 14.73 9.49
N THR A 87 5.24 16.00 9.16
CA THR A 87 4.58 16.48 7.94
C THR A 87 5.24 16.00 6.65
N GLY A 88 6.56 15.72 6.68
CA GLY A 88 7.32 15.16 5.55
C GLY A 88 7.23 13.64 5.42
N THR A 89 6.70 12.95 6.43
CA THR A 89 6.66 11.48 6.46
C THR A 89 5.91 10.85 5.29
N PRO A 90 4.75 11.36 4.83
CA PRO A 90 4.07 10.81 3.67
C PRO A 90 4.93 10.81 2.41
N TRP A 91 5.65 11.88 2.16
CA TRP A 91 6.52 12.01 0.98
C TRP A 91 7.75 11.11 1.05
N LEU A 92 8.34 10.98 2.25
CA LEU A 92 9.45 10.04 2.48
C LEU A 92 9.01 8.61 2.19
N PHE A 93 7.86 8.19 2.73
CA PHE A 93 7.34 6.84 2.47
C PHE A 93 6.86 6.66 1.03
N ALA A 94 6.40 7.72 0.36
CA ALA A 94 6.12 7.69 -1.08
C ALA A 94 7.39 7.35 -1.89
N ALA A 95 8.52 8.01 -1.56
CA ALA A 95 9.79 7.74 -2.22
C ALA A 95 10.31 6.32 -1.92
N ILE A 96 10.31 5.92 -0.64
CA ILE A 96 10.67 4.55 -0.23
C ILE A 96 9.78 3.53 -0.96
N GLY A 97 8.48 3.79 -1.00
CA GLY A 97 7.50 2.94 -1.66
C GLY A 97 7.73 2.81 -3.15
N ALA A 98 8.00 3.91 -3.84
CA ALA A 98 8.29 3.88 -5.28
C ALA A 98 9.53 3.05 -5.60
N ILE A 99 10.62 3.26 -4.87
CA ILE A 99 11.88 2.53 -5.07
C ILE A 99 11.72 1.05 -4.72
N ALA A 100 11.19 0.76 -3.53
CA ALA A 100 11.03 -0.61 -3.06
C ALA A 100 9.94 -1.37 -3.84
N GLY A 101 8.90 -0.68 -4.32
CA GLY A 101 7.89 -1.25 -5.20
C GLY A 101 8.46 -1.67 -6.55
N ALA A 102 9.28 -0.82 -7.17
CA ALA A 102 10.01 -1.18 -8.39
C ALA A 102 10.99 -2.35 -8.14
N ALA A 103 11.72 -2.33 -7.03
CA ALA A 103 12.63 -3.42 -6.66
C ALA A 103 11.88 -4.73 -6.42
N THR A 104 10.72 -4.69 -5.78
CA THR A 104 9.85 -5.87 -5.59
C THR A 104 9.37 -6.42 -6.92
N ALA A 105 8.91 -5.56 -7.84
CA ALA A 105 8.52 -5.96 -9.19
C ALA A 105 9.68 -6.62 -9.95
N HIS A 106 10.88 -6.01 -9.87
CA HIS A 106 12.08 -6.60 -10.46
C HIS A 106 12.41 -7.97 -9.85
N GLY A 107 12.29 -8.10 -8.53
CA GLY A 107 12.52 -9.38 -7.83
C GLY A 107 11.58 -10.49 -8.30
N TRP A 108 10.32 -10.19 -8.51
CA TRP A 108 9.35 -11.15 -9.05
C TRP A 108 9.71 -11.60 -10.46
N ILE A 109 10.12 -10.67 -11.33
CA ILE A 109 10.60 -10.98 -12.69
C ILE A 109 11.83 -11.89 -12.61
N ALA A 110 12.79 -11.57 -11.75
CA ALA A 110 14.01 -12.35 -11.58
C ALA A 110 13.77 -13.78 -11.06
N LEU A 111 12.69 -13.98 -10.29
CA LEU A 111 12.26 -15.29 -9.81
C LEU A 111 11.46 -16.10 -10.86
N GLY A 112 11.23 -15.54 -12.04
CA GLY A 112 10.50 -16.22 -13.13
C GLY A 112 9.00 -16.41 -12.82
N LEU A 113 8.45 -15.66 -11.88
CA LEU A 113 7.05 -15.75 -11.48
C LEU A 113 6.12 -14.95 -12.39
N GLU A 114 6.70 -14.25 -13.38
CA GLU A 114 6.00 -13.44 -14.37
C GLU A 114 5.93 -14.08 -15.74
N PRO A 115 4.84 -13.86 -16.47
CA PRO A 115 4.77 -14.29 -17.86
C PRO A 115 5.80 -13.53 -18.70
N LEU A 116 6.65 -14.26 -19.40
CA LEU A 116 7.77 -13.80 -20.24
C LEU A 116 7.40 -12.80 -21.36
N GLN A 117 6.14 -12.43 -21.51
CA GLN A 117 5.64 -11.54 -22.57
C GLN A 117 5.32 -10.12 -22.09
N ALA A 118 5.52 -9.83 -20.81
CA ALA A 118 5.21 -8.51 -20.28
C ALA A 118 6.38 -7.55 -20.50
N ASP A 119 6.06 -6.31 -20.83
CA ASP A 119 7.04 -5.24 -20.93
C ASP A 119 7.61 -4.95 -19.52
N ILE A 120 8.88 -5.25 -19.32
CA ILE A 120 9.59 -5.05 -18.05
C ILE A 120 9.44 -3.62 -17.55
N ALA A 121 9.49 -2.63 -18.44
CA ALA A 121 9.32 -1.23 -18.06
C ALA A 121 7.94 -0.95 -17.49
N GLN A 122 6.89 -1.55 -18.03
CA GLN A 122 5.53 -1.42 -17.49
C GLN A 122 5.41 -2.06 -16.10
N TYR A 123 6.05 -3.20 -15.90
CA TYR A 123 6.07 -3.88 -14.60
C TYR A 123 6.78 -3.05 -13.52
N LEU A 124 7.94 -2.51 -13.84
CA LEU A 124 8.67 -1.62 -12.93
C LEU A 124 7.87 -0.35 -12.62
N ALA A 125 7.25 0.23 -13.64
CA ALA A 125 6.38 1.40 -13.47
C ALA A 125 5.16 1.08 -12.58
N ALA A 126 4.57 -0.11 -12.75
CA ALA A 126 3.47 -0.57 -11.92
C ALA A 126 3.89 -0.74 -10.46
N GLY A 127 5.01 -1.41 -10.23
CA GLY A 127 5.57 -1.59 -8.89
C GLY A 127 5.88 -0.24 -8.21
N ALA A 128 6.52 0.67 -8.96
CA ALA A 128 6.83 2.02 -8.48
C ALA A 128 5.55 2.80 -8.12
N THR A 129 4.53 2.80 -8.98
CA THR A 129 3.29 3.55 -8.76
C THR A 129 2.47 2.95 -7.61
N GLY A 130 2.38 1.62 -7.54
CA GLY A 130 1.72 0.93 -6.43
C GLY A 130 2.41 1.20 -5.10
N GLY A 131 3.73 1.14 -5.08
CA GLY A 131 4.55 1.44 -3.92
C GLY A 131 4.44 2.90 -3.48
N LEU A 132 4.43 3.85 -4.43
CA LEU A 132 4.24 5.27 -4.16
C LEU A 132 2.89 5.53 -3.48
N GLY A 133 1.80 5.01 -4.05
CA GLY A 133 0.47 5.19 -3.49
C GLY A 133 0.34 4.59 -2.09
N ALA A 134 0.81 3.35 -1.90
CA ALA A 134 0.81 2.70 -0.59
C ALA A 134 1.70 3.46 0.41
N GLY A 135 2.84 3.97 -0.03
CA GLY A 135 3.77 4.77 0.79
C GLY A 135 3.16 6.06 1.31
N ILE A 136 2.43 6.80 0.47
CA ILE A 136 1.71 8.01 0.88
C ILE A 136 0.74 7.68 2.01
N VAL A 137 -0.12 6.66 1.81
CA VAL A 137 -1.14 6.29 2.80
C VAL A 137 -0.51 5.78 4.07
N PHE A 138 0.54 4.95 3.98
CA PHE A 138 1.26 4.46 5.16
C PHE A 138 1.94 5.59 5.93
N GLY A 139 2.66 6.48 5.24
CA GLY A 139 3.34 7.62 5.86
C GLY A 139 2.36 8.60 6.51
N PHE A 140 1.19 8.82 5.90
CA PHE A 140 0.11 9.61 6.51
C PHE A 140 -0.43 8.92 7.77
N SER A 141 -0.64 7.61 7.72
CA SER A 141 -1.09 6.82 8.87
C SER A 141 -0.07 6.88 10.02
N LEU A 142 1.22 6.73 9.72
CA LEU A 142 2.30 6.84 10.69
C LEU A 142 2.31 8.24 11.36
N TRP A 143 2.24 9.28 10.57
CA TRP A 143 2.16 10.65 11.09
C TRP A 143 0.96 10.83 12.04
N ARG A 144 -0.22 10.35 11.65
CA ARG A 144 -1.44 10.45 12.47
C ARG A 144 -1.32 9.64 13.76
N ILE A 145 -0.77 8.43 13.72
CA ILE A 145 -0.54 7.59 14.90
C ILE A 145 0.40 8.28 15.87
N ASP A 146 1.50 8.82 15.38
CA ASP A 146 2.50 9.49 16.22
C ASP A 146 1.94 10.78 16.84
N VAL A 147 1.12 11.54 16.11
CA VAL A 147 0.41 12.72 16.66
C VAL A 147 -0.58 12.32 17.76
N ILE A 148 -1.32 11.23 17.56
CA ILE A 148 -2.29 10.74 18.57
C ILE A 148 -1.55 10.25 19.83
N MET A 149 -0.47 9.51 19.64
CA MET A 149 0.32 8.97 20.76
C MET A 149 1.13 10.04 21.52
N ALA A 150 1.44 11.15 20.87
CA ALA A 150 2.13 12.28 21.52
C ALA A 150 1.23 13.15 22.41
N ARG A 151 -0.11 13.03 22.30
CA ARG A 151 -1.01 13.81 23.14
C ARG A 151 -0.80 13.47 24.63
N PRO A 152 -0.59 14.48 25.48
CA PRO A 152 -0.51 14.25 26.92
C PRO A 152 -1.85 13.66 27.41
N THR A 153 -1.78 12.68 28.29
CA THR A 153 -2.98 12.21 29.02
C THR A 153 -3.56 13.38 29.80
N PRO A 154 -4.87 13.64 29.73
CA PRO A 154 -5.51 14.66 30.53
C PRO A 154 -5.13 14.43 31.99
N VAL A 155 -4.51 15.43 32.61
CA VAL A 155 -4.25 15.39 34.05
C VAL A 155 -5.60 15.44 34.72
N ALA A 156 -5.89 14.43 35.55
CA ALA A 156 -7.11 14.46 36.35
C ALA A 156 -7.13 15.76 37.17
N PRO A 157 -8.27 16.47 37.28
CA PRO A 157 -8.37 17.64 38.11
C PRO A 157 -7.96 17.27 39.54
N PRO A 158 -7.21 18.15 40.25
CA PRO A 158 -6.87 17.91 41.64
C PRO A 158 -8.15 17.74 42.48
N PRO A 159 -8.12 16.87 43.49
CA PRO A 159 -9.26 16.60 44.37
C PRO A 159 -9.73 17.83 45.12
#